data_fc7005328dc5c9f437d964101545bbef
#
_entry.id   fc7005328dc5c9f437d964101545bbef
#
_cell.length_a   1.000
_cell.length_b   1.000
_cell.length_c   1.000
_cell.angle_alpha   90.00
_cell.angle_beta   90.00
_cell.angle_gamma   90.00
#
_symmetry.space_group_name_H-M   'P 1'
#
loop_
_entity.id
_entity.type
_entity.pdbx_description
1 polymer ?
#
loop_
_entity_poly.entity_id
_entity_poly.type
_entity_poly.pdbx_seq_one_letter_code
_entity_poly.pdbx_strand_id
1 'polypeptide(L)'
;DLRETSIKPDFDGSLSYGERFELSKNVVFGMMTGVSYDRSTQNIEEKERYFSVSGDNLVPLNRYDDIRGTEHQVKLSGMLNFGLELGVDHRLESSTIYLLDTKDEIKIKTGDSIETINETNRFNTDTSIRYEERTMLSNQLRGRHNFPFLSDLAVDWQFTDAKARRYAPSEVEFRYL
;
A
#
# COMPACT_ATOMS: atom_id res chain seq x y z
N ASP A 1 -15.52 3.98 -23.87
CA ASP A 1 -16.00 5.32 -23.52
C ASP A 1 -15.81 5.52 -22.01
N LEU A 2 -15.00 6.51 -21.63
CA LEU A 2 -14.89 6.97 -20.24
C LEU A 2 -16.16 7.72 -19.88
N ARG A 3 -16.76 7.38 -18.75
CA ARG A 3 -17.98 8.01 -18.28
C ARG A 3 -17.76 8.59 -16.89
N GLU A 4 -18.20 9.80 -16.66
CA GLU A 4 -18.31 10.36 -15.33
C GLU A 4 -19.38 9.59 -14.55
N THR A 5 -19.01 9.15 -13.36
CA THR A 5 -19.93 8.47 -12.45
C THR A 5 -19.83 9.09 -11.07
N SER A 6 -20.90 8.97 -10.29
CA SER A 6 -20.87 9.42 -8.90
C SER A 6 -19.93 8.53 -8.09
N ILE A 7 -19.02 9.15 -7.34
CA ILE A 7 -18.13 8.48 -6.43
C ILE A 7 -18.90 7.98 -5.22
N LYS A 8 -18.71 6.71 -4.86
CA LYS A 8 -19.24 6.19 -3.60
C LYS A 8 -18.45 6.77 -2.44
N PRO A 9 -19.06 7.03 -1.28
CA PRO A 9 -18.34 7.49 -0.10
C PRO A 9 -17.18 6.56 0.25
N ASP A 10 -16.10 7.15 0.75
CA ASP A 10 -15.01 6.40 1.34
C ASP A 10 -15.52 5.62 2.55
N PHE A 11 -14.92 4.49 2.79
CA PHE A 11 -15.28 3.62 3.89
C PHE A 11 -14.03 3.00 4.49
N ASP A 12 -13.90 3.16 5.80
CA ASP A 12 -12.88 2.45 6.58
C ASP A 12 -13.53 1.76 7.79
N GLY A 13 -12.95 0.65 8.18
CA GLY A 13 -13.40 -0.09 9.34
C GLY A 13 -12.35 -1.07 9.81
N SER A 14 -12.30 -1.26 11.12
CA SER A 14 -11.42 -2.25 11.73
C SER A 14 -12.10 -2.99 12.86
N LEU A 15 -11.71 -4.24 13.03
CA LEU A 15 -12.13 -5.10 14.13
C LEU A 15 -10.89 -5.75 14.72
N SER A 16 -10.79 -5.76 16.03
CA SER A 16 -9.73 -6.48 16.73
C SER A 16 -10.30 -7.21 17.94
N TYR A 17 -9.69 -8.35 18.23
CA TYR A 17 -10.01 -9.15 19.40
C TYR A 17 -8.71 -9.65 20.02
N GLY A 18 -8.66 -9.68 21.34
CA GLY A 18 -7.55 -10.24 22.07
C GLY A 18 -8.02 -10.85 23.39
N GLU A 19 -7.44 -11.98 23.72
CA GLU A 19 -7.80 -12.73 24.92
C GLU A 19 -6.54 -13.38 25.52
N ARG A 20 -6.57 -13.55 26.84
CA ARG A 20 -5.52 -14.22 27.60
C ARG A 20 -6.14 -15.33 28.43
N PHE A 21 -5.61 -16.51 28.28
CA PHE A 21 -6.09 -17.72 28.94
C PHE A 21 -5.03 -18.25 29.91
N GLU A 22 -5.38 -18.39 31.18
CA GLU A 22 -4.54 -19.09 32.17
C GLU A 22 -4.88 -20.57 32.12
N LEU A 23 -4.09 -21.33 31.36
CA LEU A 23 -4.31 -22.77 31.16
C LEU A 23 -3.91 -23.56 32.41
N SER A 24 -2.94 -23.07 33.16
CA SER A 24 -2.54 -23.60 34.46
C SER A 24 -1.79 -22.53 35.26
N LYS A 25 -1.36 -22.85 36.51
CA LYS A 25 -0.58 -21.92 37.34
C LYS A 25 0.71 -21.41 36.67
N ASN A 26 1.25 -22.18 35.73
CA ASN A 26 2.52 -21.88 35.07
C ASN A 26 2.40 -21.81 33.54
N VAL A 27 1.19 -21.83 32.98
CA VAL A 27 0.99 -21.79 31.55
C VAL A 27 -0.08 -20.76 31.18
N VAL A 28 0.35 -19.73 30.47
CA VAL A 28 -0.54 -18.69 29.97
C VAL A 28 -0.45 -18.65 28.46
N PHE A 29 -1.62 -18.67 27.81
CA PHE A 29 -1.76 -18.51 26.38
C PHE A 29 -2.47 -17.19 26.07
N GLY A 30 -1.90 -16.41 25.17
CA GLY A 30 -2.50 -15.18 24.66
C GLY A 30 -2.75 -15.27 23.17
N MET A 31 -3.83 -14.70 22.71
CA MET A 31 -4.09 -14.50 21.29
C MET A 31 -4.59 -13.09 21.02
N MET A 32 -4.21 -12.57 19.87
CA MET A 32 -4.72 -11.29 19.38
C MET A 32 -4.89 -11.38 17.86
N THR A 33 -6.03 -10.96 17.37
CA THR A 33 -6.32 -10.89 15.94
C THR A 33 -6.91 -9.54 15.60
N GLY A 34 -6.68 -9.09 14.39
CA GLY A 34 -7.25 -7.87 13.89
C GLY A 34 -7.39 -7.91 12.37
N VAL A 35 -8.39 -7.22 11.87
CA VAL A 35 -8.60 -7.00 10.45
C VAL A 35 -8.98 -5.55 10.25
N SER A 36 -8.45 -4.93 9.20
CA SER A 36 -8.91 -3.61 8.76
C SER A 36 -9.13 -3.61 7.26
N TYR A 37 -10.12 -2.85 6.86
CA TYR A 37 -10.48 -2.59 5.48
C TYR A 37 -10.62 -1.09 5.29
N ASP A 38 -9.97 -0.56 4.27
CA ASP A 38 -10.06 0.84 3.86
C ASP A 38 -10.33 0.89 2.36
N ARG A 39 -11.28 1.71 1.97
CA ARG A 39 -11.57 2.01 0.59
C ARG A 39 -11.73 3.51 0.42
N SER A 40 -10.90 4.09 -0.43
CA SER A 40 -10.92 5.51 -0.74
C SER A 40 -10.94 5.77 -2.23
N THR A 41 -11.52 6.90 -2.61
CA THR A 41 -11.54 7.38 -3.99
C THR A 41 -11.16 8.86 -4.00
N GLN A 42 -10.12 9.20 -4.73
CA GLN A 42 -9.62 10.55 -4.83
C GLN A 42 -9.74 11.05 -6.26
N ASN A 43 -10.28 12.25 -6.43
CA ASN A 43 -10.18 12.99 -7.68
C ASN A 43 -8.87 13.76 -7.73
N ILE A 44 -8.25 13.73 -8.90
CA ILE A 44 -6.99 14.40 -9.19
C ILE A 44 -7.28 15.54 -10.15
N GLU A 45 -6.89 16.75 -9.79
CA GLU A 45 -6.88 17.91 -10.66
C GLU A 45 -5.49 18.54 -10.57
N GLU A 46 -4.76 18.51 -11.67
CA GLU A 46 -3.36 18.95 -11.72
C GLU A 46 -3.10 19.81 -12.95
N LYS A 47 -2.00 20.58 -12.91
CA LYS A 47 -1.42 21.27 -14.07
C LYS A 47 0.05 20.92 -14.13
N GLU A 48 0.52 20.59 -15.33
CA GLU A 48 1.89 20.14 -15.54
C GLU A 48 2.53 20.96 -16.65
N ARG A 49 3.67 21.56 -16.37
CA ARG A 49 4.40 22.38 -17.34
C ARG A 49 5.88 22.04 -17.28
N TYR A 50 6.41 21.65 -18.41
CA TYR A 50 7.83 21.37 -18.58
C TYR A 50 8.48 22.43 -19.46
N PHE A 51 9.66 22.88 -19.05
CA PHE A 51 10.46 23.85 -19.76
C PHE A 51 11.86 23.31 -19.98
N SER A 52 12.47 23.68 -21.08
CA SER A 52 13.90 23.53 -21.31
C SER A 52 14.57 24.92 -21.30
N VAL A 53 15.87 24.93 -21.03
CA VAL A 53 16.69 26.14 -21.11
C VAL A 53 17.39 26.15 -22.44
N SER A 54 17.19 27.22 -23.24
CA SER A 54 17.90 27.45 -24.50
C SER A 54 18.53 28.82 -24.45
N GLY A 55 19.84 28.86 -24.19
CA GLY A 55 20.54 30.11 -23.85
C GLY A 55 20.00 30.72 -22.56
N ASP A 56 19.57 31.97 -22.57
CA ASP A 56 18.98 32.69 -21.44
C ASP A 56 17.44 32.59 -21.39
N ASN A 57 16.83 31.80 -22.27
CA ASN A 57 15.39 31.72 -22.39
C ASN A 57 14.83 30.34 -21.91
N LEU A 58 13.67 30.39 -21.23
CA LEU A 58 12.87 29.21 -20.95
C LEU A 58 11.96 28.92 -22.13
N VAL A 59 12.11 27.74 -22.72
CA VAL A 59 11.28 27.23 -23.82
C VAL A 59 10.34 26.16 -23.31
N PRO A 60 9.00 26.31 -23.48
CA PRO A 60 8.06 25.29 -23.06
C PRO A 60 8.23 24.04 -23.92
N LEU A 61 8.29 22.87 -23.26
CA LEU A 61 8.30 21.54 -23.89
C LEU A 61 6.91 20.95 -23.92
N ASN A 62 6.28 20.88 -22.74
CA ASN A 62 4.92 20.37 -22.60
C ASN A 62 4.14 21.29 -21.67
N ARG A 63 2.87 21.48 -21.97
CA ARG A 63 1.96 22.26 -21.16
C ARG A 63 0.60 21.56 -21.12
N TYR A 64 0.33 20.88 -20.01
CA TYR A 64 -0.96 20.28 -19.72
C TYR A 64 -1.67 21.16 -18.68
N ASP A 65 -2.61 21.97 -19.12
CA ASP A 65 -3.35 22.91 -18.26
C ASP A 65 -4.59 22.28 -17.63
N ASP A 66 -5.01 21.11 -18.14
CA ASP A 66 -6.15 20.34 -17.62
C ASP A 66 -5.73 18.87 -17.50
N ILE A 67 -5.42 18.46 -16.28
CA ILE A 67 -5.18 17.07 -15.93
C ILE A 67 -6.26 16.67 -14.94
N ARG A 68 -7.07 15.71 -15.33
CA ARG A 68 -8.12 15.13 -14.49
C ARG A 68 -7.91 13.65 -14.35
N GLY A 69 -8.15 13.16 -13.15
CA GLY A 69 -8.03 11.74 -12.89
C GLY A 69 -8.87 11.30 -11.71
N THR A 70 -8.99 10.01 -11.59
CA THR A 70 -9.59 9.37 -10.43
C THR A 70 -8.67 8.23 -10.01
N GLU A 71 -8.37 8.19 -8.75
CA GLU A 71 -7.64 7.11 -8.11
C GLU A 71 -8.57 6.40 -7.14
N HIS A 72 -8.70 5.10 -7.31
CA HIS A 72 -9.43 4.23 -6.39
C HIS A 72 -8.45 3.31 -5.69
N GLN A 73 -8.44 3.33 -4.37
CA GLN A 73 -7.55 2.51 -3.55
C GLN A 73 -8.35 1.64 -2.60
N VAL A 74 -7.95 0.37 -2.48
CA VAL A 74 -8.48 -0.56 -1.49
C VAL A 74 -7.31 -1.16 -0.71
N LYS A 75 -7.36 -1.06 0.61
CA LYS A 75 -6.41 -1.68 1.52
C LYS A 75 -7.12 -2.69 2.41
N LEU A 76 -6.54 -3.85 2.51
CA LEU A 76 -6.95 -4.88 3.47
C LEU A 76 -5.74 -5.26 4.30
N SER A 77 -5.86 -5.24 5.61
CA SER A 77 -4.84 -5.78 6.49
C SER A 77 -5.42 -6.77 7.48
N GLY A 78 -4.63 -7.78 7.79
CA GLY A 78 -4.95 -8.76 8.80
C GLY A 78 -3.74 -9.05 9.67
N MET A 79 -3.95 -9.25 10.97
CA MET A 79 -2.91 -9.71 11.87
C MET A 79 -3.43 -10.82 12.77
N LEU A 80 -2.54 -11.76 13.08
CA LEU A 80 -2.79 -12.86 14.00
C LEU A 80 -1.53 -13.05 14.85
N ASN A 81 -1.69 -12.90 16.16
CA ASN A 81 -0.61 -13.02 17.11
C ASN A 81 -0.98 -14.06 18.16
N PHE A 82 0.00 -14.88 18.53
CA PHE A 82 -0.09 -15.82 19.62
C PHE A 82 1.09 -15.61 20.56
N GLY A 83 0.85 -15.79 21.84
CA GLY A 83 1.85 -15.80 22.89
C GLY A 83 1.65 -16.98 23.81
N LEU A 84 2.73 -17.64 24.19
CA LEU A 84 2.74 -18.72 25.17
C LEU A 84 3.82 -18.43 26.22
N GLU A 85 3.39 -18.32 27.46
CA GLU A 85 4.28 -18.19 28.63
C GLU A 85 4.29 -19.51 29.38
N LEU A 86 5.48 -20.05 29.63
CA LEU A 86 5.72 -21.28 30.38
C LEU A 86 6.55 -20.94 31.62
N GLY A 87 5.89 -20.81 32.74
CA GLY A 87 6.48 -20.27 33.96
C GLY A 87 6.87 -18.80 33.80
N VAL A 88 7.94 -18.40 34.46
CA VAL A 88 8.52 -17.06 34.38
C VAL A 88 9.72 -16.98 33.40
N ASP A 89 10.19 -18.16 32.96
CA ASP A 89 11.48 -18.30 32.30
C ASP A 89 11.38 -18.49 30.79
N HIS A 90 10.21 -18.88 30.26
CA HIS A 90 10.09 -19.18 28.85
C HIS A 90 8.88 -18.48 28.23
N ARG A 91 9.15 -17.80 27.10
CA ARG A 91 8.09 -17.14 26.32
C ARG A 91 8.30 -17.42 24.83
N LEU A 92 7.20 -17.80 24.17
CA LEU A 92 7.12 -17.97 22.73
C LEU A 92 6.07 -17.01 22.17
N GLU A 93 6.39 -16.37 21.06
CA GLU A 93 5.49 -15.46 20.38
C GLU A 93 5.48 -15.78 18.88
N SER A 94 4.29 -15.80 18.30
CA SER A 94 4.09 -15.90 16.86
C SER A 94 3.29 -14.70 16.38
N SER A 95 3.73 -14.10 15.27
CA SER A 95 3.05 -12.97 14.65
C SER A 95 2.94 -13.22 13.14
N THR A 96 1.72 -13.15 12.63
CA THR A 96 1.43 -13.19 11.20
C THR A 96 0.76 -11.91 10.78
N ILE A 97 1.26 -11.27 9.71
CA ILE A 97 0.70 -10.05 9.14
C ILE A 97 0.45 -10.31 7.66
N TYR A 98 -0.76 -9.99 7.21
CA TYR A 98 -1.14 -9.96 5.80
C TYR A 98 -1.54 -8.55 5.40
N LEU A 99 -1.01 -8.06 4.29
CA LEU A 99 -1.36 -6.76 3.70
C LEU A 99 -1.70 -6.96 2.23
N LEU A 100 -2.77 -6.31 1.81
CA LEU A 100 -3.17 -6.13 0.41
C LEU A 100 -3.43 -4.64 0.19
N ASP A 101 -2.83 -4.09 -0.84
CA ASP A 101 -3.04 -2.72 -1.30
C ASP A 101 -3.26 -2.76 -2.82
N THR A 102 -4.43 -2.34 -3.27
CA THR A 102 -4.78 -2.24 -4.67
C THR A 102 -5.03 -0.79 -5.04
N LYS A 103 -4.49 -0.38 -6.17
CA LYS A 103 -4.64 0.97 -6.70
C LYS A 103 -5.06 0.89 -8.16
N ASP A 104 -6.15 1.55 -8.49
CA ASP A 104 -6.67 1.73 -9.84
C ASP A 104 -6.72 3.23 -10.14
N GLU A 105 -6.01 3.66 -11.19
CA GLU A 105 -5.85 5.06 -11.52
C GLU A 105 -6.19 5.28 -13.00
N ILE A 106 -7.01 6.29 -13.26
CA ILE A 106 -7.29 6.79 -14.59
C ILE A 106 -6.92 8.27 -14.61
N LYS A 107 -6.06 8.68 -15.56
CA LYS A 107 -5.71 10.09 -15.79
C LYS A 107 -5.94 10.47 -17.24
N ILE A 108 -6.49 11.65 -17.44
CA ILE A 108 -6.66 12.31 -18.73
C ILE A 108 -5.89 13.62 -18.65
N LYS A 109 -4.92 13.81 -19.54
CA LYS A 109 -4.13 15.02 -19.67
C LYS A 109 -4.47 15.69 -21.00
N THR A 110 -4.92 16.94 -20.96
CA THR A 110 -5.20 17.73 -22.18
C THR A 110 -4.28 18.94 -22.22
N GLY A 111 -3.58 19.11 -23.34
CA GLY A 111 -2.64 20.20 -23.49
C GLY A 111 -1.77 20.09 -24.73
N ASP A 112 -0.72 20.91 -24.75
CA ASP A 112 0.26 21.00 -25.83
C ASP A 112 1.50 20.16 -25.50
N SER A 113 1.96 19.39 -26.47
CA SER A 113 3.29 18.74 -26.42
C SER A 113 4.29 19.48 -27.31
N ILE A 114 5.56 19.10 -27.25
CA ILE A 114 6.60 19.64 -28.13
C ILE A 114 6.25 19.45 -29.63
N GLU A 115 5.45 18.44 -29.94
CA GLU A 115 5.01 18.14 -31.31
C GLU A 115 3.89 19.10 -31.77
N THR A 116 3.03 19.57 -30.87
CA THR A 116 1.85 20.37 -31.18
C THR A 116 1.95 21.83 -30.74
N ILE A 117 2.93 22.22 -29.93
CA ILE A 117 3.06 23.53 -29.32
C ILE A 117 3.16 24.69 -30.33
N ASN A 118 3.58 24.38 -31.55
CA ASN A 118 3.68 25.32 -32.66
C ASN A 118 2.51 25.22 -33.66
N GLU A 119 1.57 24.32 -33.43
CA GLU A 119 0.42 24.11 -34.28
C GLU A 119 -0.82 24.82 -33.69
N THR A 120 -1.45 25.67 -34.50
CA THR A 120 -2.64 26.40 -34.08
C THR A 120 -3.84 25.44 -33.97
N ASN A 121 -4.50 25.38 -32.79
CA ASN A 121 -5.71 24.58 -32.51
C ASN A 121 -5.52 23.05 -32.46
N ARG A 122 -4.36 22.52 -32.18
CA ARG A 122 -4.18 21.09 -31.91
C ARG A 122 -3.76 20.86 -30.46
N PHE A 123 -4.55 20.10 -29.72
CA PHE A 123 -4.27 19.68 -28.36
C PHE A 123 -4.12 18.17 -28.32
N ASN A 124 -3.13 17.71 -27.61
CA ASN A 124 -3.02 16.28 -27.29
C ASN A 124 -3.94 15.94 -26.12
N THR A 125 -4.62 14.83 -26.25
CA THR A 125 -5.31 14.20 -25.11
C THR A 125 -4.65 12.87 -24.83
N ASP A 126 -3.93 12.81 -23.72
CA ASP A 126 -3.28 11.60 -23.24
C ASP A 126 -4.14 10.98 -22.15
N THR A 127 -4.56 9.73 -22.35
CA THR A 127 -5.30 8.97 -21.36
C THR A 127 -4.45 7.82 -20.87
N SER A 128 -4.19 7.77 -19.57
CA SER A 128 -3.49 6.66 -18.94
C SER A 128 -4.40 5.89 -17.99
N ILE A 129 -4.34 4.57 -18.06
CA ILE A 129 -5.04 3.65 -17.16
C ILE A 129 -3.99 2.76 -16.52
N ARG A 130 -3.98 2.71 -15.19
CA ARG A 130 -2.99 1.96 -14.42
C ARG A 130 -3.65 1.19 -13.31
N TYR A 131 -3.32 -0.09 -13.19
CA TYR A 131 -3.67 -0.94 -12.07
C TYR A 131 -2.43 -1.46 -11.37
N GLU A 132 -2.43 -1.43 -10.06
CA GLU A 132 -1.34 -1.99 -9.26
C GLU A 132 -1.91 -2.70 -8.02
N GLU A 133 -1.41 -3.90 -7.77
CA GLU A 133 -1.70 -4.67 -6.58
C GLU A 133 -0.40 -5.01 -5.86
N ARG A 134 -0.36 -4.77 -4.57
CA ARG A 134 0.74 -5.14 -3.68
C ARG A 134 0.22 -6.03 -2.57
N THR A 135 0.87 -7.16 -2.38
CA THR A 135 0.58 -8.07 -1.28
C THR A 135 1.82 -8.32 -0.46
N MET A 136 1.65 -8.46 0.84
CA MET A 136 2.70 -8.89 1.76
C MET A 136 2.14 -9.87 2.76
N LEU A 137 2.85 -10.98 2.95
CA LEU A 137 2.64 -11.92 4.05
C LEU A 137 3.94 -12.00 4.83
N SER A 138 3.89 -11.77 6.13
CA SER A 138 5.02 -11.87 7.03
C SER A 138 4.67 -12.74 8.22
N ASN A 139 5.49 -13.74 8.48
CA ASN A 139 5.40 -14.61 9.64
C ASN A 139 6.66 -14.44 10.49
N GLN A 140 6.48 -14.26 11.77
CA GLN A 140 7.56 -14.13 12.73
C GLN A 140 7.33 -15.07 13.90
N LEU A 141 8.36 -15.76 14.29
CA LEU A 141 8.39 -16.57 15.51
C LEU A 141 9.54 -16.08 16.38
N ARG A 142 9.26 -15.82 17.64
CA ARG A 142 10.24 -15.35 18.63
C ARG A 142 10.18 -16.22 19.87
N GLY A 143 11.33 -16.54 20.42
CA GLY A 143 11.44 -17.22 21.69
C GLY A 143 12.39 -16.48 22.62
N ARG A 144 12.03 -16.42 23.89
CA ARG A 144 12.87 -15.96 24.99
C ARG A 144 12.87 -17.03 26.06
N HIS A 145 14.05 -17.46 26.44
CA HIS A 145 14.28 -18.52 27.41
C HIS A 145 15.34 -18.11 28.40
N ASN A 146 15.04 -18.27 29.66
CA ASN A 146 15.98 -18.14 30.74
C ASN A 146 16.23 -19.52 31.39
N PHE A 147 17.48 -19.87 31.62
CA PHE A 147 17.90 -21.16 32.19
C PHE A 147 18.68 -20.92 33.50
N PRO A 148 18.01 -20.73 34.65
CA PRO A 148 18.67 -20.44 35.93
C PRO A 148 19.66 -21.50 36.33
N PHE A 149 19.40 -22.78 35.98
CA PHE A 149 20.30 -23.91 36.27
C PHE A 149 21.60 -23.94 35.44
N LEU A 150 21.69 -23.10 34.38
CA LEU A 150 22.89 -22.92 33.54
C LEU A 150 23.53 -21.54 33.74
N SER A 151 23.72 -21.16 35.01
CA SER A 151 24.33 -19.86 35.38
C SER A 151 23.51 -18.67 34.80
N ASP A 152 22.20 -18.73 34.89
CA ASP A 152 21.27 -17.71 34.39
C ASP A 152 21.46 -17.41 32.90
N LEU A 153 21.71 -18.44 32.10
CA LEU A 153 21.82 -18.30 30.66
C LEU A 153 20.50 -17.82 30.06
N ALA A 154 20.51 -16.65 29.44
CA ALA A 154 19.38 -16.13 28.68
C ALA A 154 19.59 -16.34 27.17
N VAL A 155 18.58 -16.86 26.49
CA VAL A 155 18.58 -17.08 25.03
C VAL A 155 17.38 -16.42 24.42
N ASP A 156 17.63 -15.42 23.57
CA ASP A 156 16.62 -14.79 22.73
C ASP A 156 16.88 -15.17 21.26
N TRP A 157 15.84 -15.60 20.58
CA TRP A 157 15.91 -15.94 19.16
C TRP A 157 14.68 -15.45 18.41
N GLN A 158 14.86 -15.21 17.12
CA GLN A 158 13.80 -14.78 16.22
C GLN A 158 14.00 -15.41 14.85
N PHE A 159 12.91 -15.91 14.30
CA PHE A 159 12.80 -16.35 12.92
C PHE A 159 11.76 -15.50 12.21
N THR A 160 12.06 -15.05 10.99
CA THR A 160 11.12 -14.28 10.17
C THR A 160 11.13 -14.82 8.75
N ASP A 161 9.95 -15.11 8.24
CA ASP A 161 9.69 -15.42 6.83
C ASP A 161 8.73 -14.37 6.28
N ALA A 162 9.14 -13.67 5.21
CA ALA A 162 8.32 -12.64 4.61
C ALA A 162 8.31 -12.75 3.07
N LYS A 163 7.14 -12.62 2.50
CA LYS A 163 6.94 -12.63 1.06
C LYS A 163 6.15 -11.41 0.64
N ALA A 164 6.74 -10.62 -0.25
CA ALA A 164 6.07 -9.49 -0.88
C ALA A 164 5.93 -9.74 -2.38
N ARG A 165 4.81 -9.33 -2.94
CA ARG A 165 4.52 -9.40 -4.37
C ARG A 165 3.94 -8.08 -4.83
N ARG A 166 4.40 -7.63 -5.99
CA ARG A 166 3.79 -6.55 -6.75
C ARG A 166 3.30 -7.10 -8.08
N TYR A 167 2.06 -6.79 -8.41
CA TYR A 167 1.45 -7.13 -9.67
C TYR A 167 0.94 -5.85 -10.34
N ALA A 168 1.51 -5.52 -11.49
CA ALA A 168 1.12 -4.37 -12.31
C ALA A 168 1.06 -4.87 -13.75
N PRO A 169 -0.11 -5.36 -14.22
CA PRO A 169 -0.22 -6.12 -15.47
C PRO A 169 0.04 -5.27 -16.70
N SER A 170 -0.42 -4.04 -16.70
CA SER A 170 -0.19 -3.10 -17.80
C SER A 170 -0.54 -1.68 -17.38
N GLU A 171 0.24 -0.75 -17.87
CA GLU A 171 -0.13 0.64 -18.00
C GLU A 171 -0.51 0.85 -19.48
N VAL A 172 -1.72 1.31 -19.71
CA VAL A 172 -2.22 1.55 -21.07
C VAL A 172 -2.31 3.05 -21.25
N GLU A 173 -1.62 3.55 -22.26
CA GLU A 173 -1.63 4.97 -22.62
C GLU A 173 -2.18 5.13 -24.05
N PHE A 174 -3.16 6.01 -24.20
CA PHE A 174 -3.74 6.39 -25.47
C PHE A 174 -3.51 7.87 -25.71
N ARG A 175 -3.02 8.21 -26.89
CA ARG A 175 -2.85 9.59 -27.32
C ARG A 175 -3.77 9.87 -28.51
N TYR A 176 -4.51 10.95 -28.44
CA TYR A 176 -5.34 11.50 -29.51
C TYR A 176 -4.88 12.92 -29.80
N LEU A 177 -4.86 13.26 -31.12
CA LEU A 177 -4.53 14.58 -31.67
C LEU A 177 -5.79 15.32 -32.11
#